data_f65b7d3686bc6dc22593600c665153ff
#
_entry.id   f65b7d3686bc6dc22593600c665153ff
#
_cell.length_a   1.000
_cell.length_b   1.000
_cell.length_c   1.000
_cell.angle_alpha   90.00
_cell.angle_beta   90.00
_cell.angle_gamma   90.00
#
_symmetry.space_group_name_H-M   'P 1'
#
loop_
_entity.id
_entity.type
_entity.pdbx_description
1 polymer ?
#
loop_
_entity_poly.entity_id
_entity_poly.type
_entity_poly.pdbx_seq_one_letter_code
_entity_poly.pdbx_strand_id
1 'polypeptide(L)'
;PRTELEFGDIFRTYEFEAVVYFSNYLTLHGELEGEAENLRKILQYCRKGVQSHFLYVTGPEGMYDVPTGKTLLVQNAEDVCRRYAGLYGLTVKILRVPYLYSGTYKKDFFYRIFQASKESQKLFFQEAPEQKACFLYSMDLAELMYKLFDNWNDEEEVLNVPDVFDICFQDVTEELKKVLSPVSIIYKSSAVVEKIKEDDRQIRTNYNWFPKISVLDHISEMYKEYNEYTKNKK
;
A
#
# COMPACT_ATOMS: atom_id res chain seq x y z
N PRO A 1 10.42 15.94 3.11
CA PRO A 1 11.46 16.43 4.02
C PRO A 1 12.44 15.30 4.34
N ARG A 2 13.72 15.63 4.42
CA ARG A 2 14.79 14.63 4.62
C ARG A 2 15.29 14.59 6.07
N THR A 3 14.95 15.58 6.84
CA THR A 3 15.38 15.74 8.23
C THR A 3 14.21 16.12 9.14
N GLU A 4 14.36 15.84 10.44
CA GLU A 4 13.37 16.20 11.48
C GLU A 4 13.18 17.73 11.60
N LEU A 5 14.22 18.50 11.34
CA LEU A 5 14.17 19.97 11.31
C LEU A 5 13.26 20.47 10.18
N GLU A 6 13.36 19.86 8.99
CA GLU A 6 12.52 20.22 7.84
C GLU A 6 11.02 19.95 8.11
N PHE A 7 10.68 18.85 8.80
CA PHE A 7 9.30 18.60 9.25
C PHE A 7 8.83 19.68 10.21
N GLY A 8 9.64 20.01 11.21
CA GLY A 8 9.30 21.05 12.19
C GLY A 8 9.04 22.41 11.55
N ASP A 9 9.81 22.77 10.54
CA ASP A 9 9.65 24.03 9.81
C ASP A 9 8.37 24.04 8.97
N ILE A 10 8.05 22.95 8.28
CA ILE A 10 6.82 22.81 7.49
C ILE A 10 5.59 22.97 8.39
N PHE A 11 5.51 22.22 9.50
CA PHE A 11 4.37 22.28 10.43
C PHE A 11 4.28 23.57 11.25
N ARG A 12 5.33 24.37 11.29
CA ARG A 12 5.29 25.75 11.86
C ARG A 12 4.82 26.79 10.85
N THR A 13 5.10 26.55 9.57
CA THR A 13 4.86 27.52 8.50
C THR A 13 3.46 27.36 7.91
N TYR A 14 2.94 26.14 7.86
CA TYR A 14 1.68 25.81 7.21
C TYR A 14 0.71 25.15 8.18
N GLU A 15 -0.56 25.52 8.06
CA GLU A 15 -1.68 24.82 8.66
C GLU A 15 -2.23 23.81 7.67
N PHE A 16 -2.39 22.54 8.09
CA PHE A 16 -2.87 21.46 7.25
C PHE A 16 -4.26 21.02 7.69
N GLU A 17 -5.20 20.95 6.77
CA GLU A 17 -6.52 20.35 7.00
C GLU A 17 -6.43 18.84 7.12
N ALA A 18 -5.49 18.24 6.40
CA ALA A 18 -5.25 16.80 6.43
C ALA A 18 -3.77 16.46 6.26
N VAL A 19 -3.36 15.38 6.90
CA VAL A 19 -2.04 14.77 6.74
C VAL A 19 -2.21 13.31 6.35
N VAL A 20 -1.62 12.91 5.22
CA VAL A 20 -1.62 11.51 4.78
C VAL A 20 -0.23 10.94 4.95
N TYR A 21 -0.13 9.85 5.69
CA TYR A 21 1.11 9.11 5.84
C TYR A 21 1.00 7.77 5.12
N PHE A 22 1.82 7.60 4.09
CA PHE A 22 1.96 6.35 3.36
C PHE A 22 3.03 5.48 4.01
N SER A 23 2.62 4.31 4.46
CA SER A 23 3.49 3.30 5.07
C SER A 23 4.47 2.71 4.06
N ASN A 24 5.62 2.24 4.55
CA ASN A 24 6.53 1.41 3.77
C ASN A 24 5.96 0.00 3.46
N TYR A 25 4.89 -0.41 4.15
CA TYR A 25 4.19 -1.69 3.94
C TYR A 25 3.28 -1.72 2.69
N LEU A 26 3.12 -0.60 2.02
CA LEU A 26 2.26 -0.49 0.82
C LEU A 26 2.82 -1.20 -0.41
N THR A 27 4.08 -1.55 -0.42
CA THR A 27 4.70 -2.29 -1.51
C THR A 27 5.08 -3.69 -1.04
N LEU A 28 4.80 -4.70 -1.85
CA LEU A 28 5.25 -6.06 -1.59
C LEU A 28 6.79 -6.06 -1.41
N HIS A 29 7.27 -6.62 -0.30
CA HIS A 29 8.67 -6.56 0.17
C HIS A 29 9.16 -5.16 0.59
N GLY A 30 8.27 -4.29 1.06
CA GLY A 30 8.65 -3.02 1.70
C GLY A 30 9.52 -3.21 2.94
N GLU A 31 10.28 -2.17 3.29
CA GLU A 31 11.09 -2.15 4.51
C GLU A 31 10.21 -2.08 5.76
N LEU A 32 10.48 -2.93 6.74
CA LEU A 32 9.64 -3.11 7.92
C LEU A 32 10.11 -2.34 9.15
N GLU A 33 11.32 -1.79 9.13
CA GLU A 33 11.92 -1.17 10.31
C GLU A 33 11.59 0.32 10.43
N GLY A 34 11.42 0.80 11.66
CA GLY A 34 11.28 2.22 11.97
C GLY A 34 9.91 2.86 11.75
N GLU A 35 8.91 2.12 11.26
CA GLU A 35 7.59 2.67 10.91
C GLU A 35 6.90 3.33 12.10
N ALA A 36 6.78 2.64 13.23
CA ALA A 36 6.14 3.15 14.44
C ALA A 36 6.83 4.41 14.98
N GLU A 37 8.16 4.50 14.86
CA GLU A 37 8.93 5.67 15.28
C GLU A 37 8.70 6.85 14.34
N ASN A 38 8.68 6.62 13.04
CA ASN A 38 8.36 7.65 12.06
C ASN A 38 6.95 8.21 12.25
N LEU A 39 5.97 7.33 12.51
CA LEU A 39 4.60 7.74 12.84
C LEU A 39 4.54 8.60 14.09
N ARG A 40 5.24 8.22 15.18
CA ARG A 40 5.29 9.05 16.40
C ARG A 40 5.79 10.46 16.11
N LYS A 41 6.84 10.59 15.32
CA LYS A 41 7.41 11.90 14.95
C LYS A 41 6.39 12.77 14.21
N ILE A 42 5.74 12.23 13.20
CA ILE A 42 4.74 12.97 12.42
C ILE A 42 3.52 13.33 13.30
N LEU A 43 2.98 12.38 14.05
CA LEU A 43 1.84 12.61 14.91
C LEU A 43 2.13 13.63 16.02
N GLN A 44 3.38 13.75 16.50
CA GLN A 44 3.78 14.82 17.42
C GLN A 44 3.65 16.22 16.80
N TYR A 45 3.88 16.36 15.52
CA TYR A 45 3.66 17.63 14.83
C TYR A 45 2.17 17.88 14.60
N CYS A 46 1.41 16.88 14.18
CA CYS A 46 -0.04 16.99 13.97
C CYS A 46 -0.77 17.45 15.25
N ARG A 47 -0.36 16.93 16.43
CA ARG A 47 -0.99 17.29 17.70
C ARG A 47 -0.80 18.75 18.11
N LYS A 48 0.19 19.45 17.57
CA LYS A 48 0.50 20.86 17.87
C LYS A 48 -0.24 21.82 16.94
N GLY A 49 -0.79 21.32 15.85
CA GLY A 49 -1.58 22.08 14.88
C GLY A 49 -3.08 22.09 15.24
N VAL A 50 -3.83 22.91 14.52
CA VAL A 50 -5.29 22.94 14.64
C VAL A 50 -5.86 21.75 13.89
N GLN A 51 -6.66 20.92 14.58
CA GLN A 51 -7.56 19.86 14.07
C GLN A 51 -7.31 19.36 12.62
N SER A 52 -6.16 18.73 12.39
CA SER A 52 -5.89 18.09 11.10
C SER A 52 -6.42 16.66 11.11
N HIS A 53 -7.09 16.25 10.05
CA HIS A 53 -7.37 14.84 9.81
C HIS A 53 -6.08 14.09 9.50
N PHE A 54 -5.85 12.96 10.17
CA PHE A 54 -4.68 12.12 9.91
C PHE A 54 -5.10 10.79 9.29
N LEU A 55 -4.64 10.53 8.07
CA LEU A 55 -4.86 9.27 7.38
C LEU A 55 -3.57 8.46 7.32
N TYR A 56 -3.55 7.32 8.03
CA TYR A 56 -2.50 6.32 7.92
C TYR A 56 -2.88 5.27 6.89
N VAL A 57 -2.17 5.24 5.77
CA VAL A 57 -2.40 4.25 4.69
C VAL A 57 -1.36 3.15 4.82
N THR A 58 -1.77 1.92 5.09
CA THR A 58 -0.90 0.76 5.34
C THR A 58 -1.26 -0.43 4.46
N GLY A 59 -0.36 -1.42 4.39
CA GLY A 59 -0.52 -2.63 3.59
C GLY A 59 -1.51 -3.63 4.18
N PRO A 60 -1.71 -4.78 3.49
CA PRO A 60 -2.73 -5.76 3.84
C PRO A 60 -2.40 -6.59 5.09
N GLU A 61 -1.21 -6.48 5.65
CA GLU A 61 -0.76 -7.31 6.78
C GLU A 61 -1.67 -7.20 8.02
N GLY A 62 -2.34 -6.06 8.20
CA GLY A 62 -3.33 -5.87 9.26
C GLY A 62 -4.65 -6.60 9.04
N MET A 63 -4.88 -7.12 7.83
CA MET A 63 -6.09 -7.87 7.43
C MET A 63 -5.89 -9.39 7.51
N TYR A 64 -4.68 -9.89 7.73
CA TYR A 64 -4.42 -11.34 7.78
C TYR A 64 -4.91 -11.97 9.08
N ASP A 65 -5.55 -13.13 8.97
CA ASP A 65 -6.06 -13.89 10.13
C ASP A 65 -4.94 -14.51 10.97
N VAL A 66 -3.80 -14.84 10.36
CA VAL A 66 -2.67 -15.46 11.03
C VAL A 66 -1.60 -14.42 11.33
N PRO A 67 -1.28 -14.16 12.61
CA PRO A 67 -0.25 -13.19 12.96
C PRO A 67 1.11 -13.69 12.50
N THR A 68 1.76 -12.89 11.66
CA THR A 68 3.16 -13.03 11.27
C THR A 68 4.00 -11.97 11.97
N GLY A 69 5.32 -12.05 11.85
CA GLY A 69 6.19 -10.97 12.32
C GLY A 69 5.83 -9.62 11.68
N LYS A 70 5.43 -9.62 10.40
CA LYS A 70 4.95 -8.43 9.68
C LYS A 70 3.65 -7.89 10.26
N THR A 71 2.68 -8.77 10.51
CA THR A 71 1.40 -8.40 11.13
C THR A 71 1.61 -7.66 12.46
N LEU A 72 2.51 -8.15 13.31
CA LEU A 72 2.83 -7.51 14.59
C LEU A 72 3.46 -6.11 14.42
N LEU A 73 4.29 -5.92 13.40
CA LEU A 73 4.90 -4.62 13.11
C LEU A 73 3.85 -3.61 12.63
N VAL A 74 2.92 -4.03 11.77
CA VAL A 74 1.79 -3.20 11.32
C VAL A 74 0.88 -2.84 12.49
N GLN A 75 0.50 -3.82 13.32
CA GLN A 75 -0.32 -3.59 14.51
C GLN A 75 0.34 -2.59 15.46
N ASN A 76 1.65 -2.69 15.67
CA ASN A 76 2.40 -1.74 16.49
C ASN A 76 2.32 -0.31 15.94
N ALA A 77 2.39 -0.14 14.62
CA ALA A 77 2.24 1.16 13.97
C ALA A 77 0.81 1.71 14.11
N GLU A 78 -0.20 0.87 13.89
CA GLU A 78 -1.60 1.22 14.09
C GLU A 78 -1.90 1.61 15.55
N ASP A 79 -1.32 0.90 16.54
CA ASP A 79 -1.47 1.23 17.96
C ASP A 79 -0.87 2.60 18.31
N VAL A 80 0.19 3.00 17.63
CA VAL A 80 0.69 4.38 17.78
C VAL A 80 -0.38 5.38 17.32
N CYS A 81 -1.03 5.15 16.18
CA CYS A 81 -2.11 6.01 15.69
C CYS A 81 -3.26 6.08 16.69
N ARG A 82 -3.76 4.93 17.19
CA ARG A 82 -4.86 4.86 18.18
C ARG A 82 -4.51 5.58 19.49
N ARG A 83 -3.29 5.42 19.98
CA ARG A 83 -2.83 6.12 21.19
C ARG A 83 -2.83 7.64 21.04
N TYR A 84 -2.40 8.14 19.87
CA TYR A 84 -2.43 9.58 19.62
C TYR A 84 -3.85 10.11 19.46
N ALA A 85 -4.75 9.37 18.81
CA ALA A 85 -6.16 9.70 18.75
C ALA A 85 -6.76 9.80 20.18
N GLY A 86 -6.59 8.77 21.01
CA GLY A 86 -7.16 8.71 22.35
C GLY A 86 -6.56 9.71 23.34
N LEU A 87 -5.24 9.95 23.29
CA LEU A 87 -4.56 10.84 24.27
C LEU A 87 -4.65 12.32 23.92
N TYR A 88 -4.73 12.64 22.62
CA TYR A 88 -4.62 14.03 22.15
C TYR A 88 -5.82 14.51 21.35
N GLY A 89 -6.86 13.68 21.19
CA GLY A 89 -8.07 14.04 20.43
C GLY A 89 -7.83 14.25 18.96
N LEU A 90 -6.77 13.62 18.38
CA LEU A 90 -6.55 13.67 16.93
C LEU A 90 -7.58 12.81 16.21
N THR A 91 -8.14 13.34 15.13
CA THR A 91 -8.99 12.57 14.23
C THR A 91 -8.11 11.72 13.31
N VAL A 92 -8.01 10.43 13.61
CA VAL A 92 -7.14 9.48 12.92
C VAL A 92 -7.97 8.40 12.25
N LYS A 93 -7.67 8.12 10.97
CA LYS A 93 -8.15 6.94 10.25
C LYS A 93 -6.97 6.07 9.82
N ILE A 94 -7.18 4.76 9.88
CA ILE A 94 -6.26 3.74 9.39
C ILE A 94 -6.89 3.09 8.17
N LEU A 95 -6.27 3.24 7.01
CA LEU A 95 -6.72 2.63 5.76
C LEU A 95 -5.78 1.49 5.39
N ARG A 96 -6.25 0.26 5.54
CA ARG A 96 -5.54 -0.95 5.12
C ARG A 96 -5.87 -1.25 3.68
N VAL A 97 -4.86 -1.33 2.84
CA VAL A 97 -5.03 -1.50 1.39
C VAL A 97 -4.21 -2.69 0.87
N PRO A 98 -4.64 -3.35 -0.22
CA PRO A 98 -3.79 -4.26 -0.97
C PRO A 98 -2.46 -3.61 -1.37
N TYR A 99 -1.45 -4.39 -1.76
CA TYR A 99 -0.17 -3.85 -2.21
C TYR A 99 -0.35 -2.94 -3.41
N LEU A 100 0.15 -1.70 -3.28
CA LEU A 100 0.02 -0.71 -4.35
C LEU A 100 0.93 -1.04 -5.52
N TYR A 101 0.40 -0.79 -6.70
CA TYR A 101 1.16 -0.86 -7.93
C TYR A 101 0.87 0.32 -8.88
N SER A 102 1.87 0.68 -9.69
CA SER A 102 1.76 1.72 -10.72
C SER A 102 2.64 1.47 -11.94
N GLY A 103 3.59 0.53 -11.87
CA GLY A 103 4.55 0.22 -12.94
C GLY A 103 5.70 1.23 -13.11
N THR A 104 5.58 2.44 -12.60
CA THR A 104 6.58 3.53 -12.75
C THR A 104 7.36 3.85 -11.48
N TYR A 105 6.88 3.43 -10.32
CA TYR A 105 7.55 3.65 -9.04
C TYR A 105 8.62 2.61 -8.79
N LYS A 106 9.88 3.04 -8.58
CA LYS A 106 11.05 2.12 -8.48
C LYS A 106 10.98 1.07 -7.38
N LYS A 107 10.22 1.31 -6.30
CA LYS A 107 10.00 0.33 -5.22
C LYS A 107 8.80 -0.58 -5.49
N ASP A 108 8.03 -0.31 -6.54
CA ASP A 108 6.90 -1.11 -6.99
C ASP A 108 7.35 -2.53 -7.36
N PHE A 109 6.52 -3.51 -7.04
CA PHE A 109 6.76 -4.91 -7.37
C PHE A 109 6.94 -5.11 -8.88
N PHE A 110 6.04 -4.56 -9.70
CA PHE A 110 6.07 -4.72 -11.16
C PHE A 110 7.25 -3.98 -11.79
N TYR A 111 7.59 -2.77 -11.31
CA TYR A 111 8.79 -2.08 -11.77
C TYR A 111 10.04 -2.94 -11.61
N ARG A 112 10.21 -3.57 -10.43
CA ARG A 112 11.36 -4.45 -10.15
C ARG A 112 11.36 -5.70 -11.02
N ILE A 113 10.20 -6.30 -11.27
CA ILE A 113 10.07 -7.45 -12.17
C ILE A 113 10.44 -7.06 -13.60
N PHE A 114 9.95 -5.93 -14.10
CA PHE A 114 10.28 -5.42 -15.44
C PHE A 114 11.78 -5.11 -15.57
N GLN A 115 12.38 -4.52 -14.54
CA GLN A 115 13.82 -4.29 -14.51
C GLN A 115 14.59 -5.61 -14.54
N ALA A 116 14.26 -6.55 -13.67
CA ALA A 116 14.91 -7.85 -13.59
C ALA A 116 14.79 -8.64 -14.91
N SER A 117 13.68 -8.52 -15.62
CA SER A 117 13.48 -9.17 -16.92
C SER A 117 14.42 -8.66 -18.04
N LYS A 118 14.96 -7.44 -17.89
CA LYS A 118 15.98 -6.90 -18.82
C LYS A 118 17.39 -7.44 -18.54
N GLU A 119 17.63 -7.87 -17.31
CA GLU A 119 18.94 -8.32 -16.84
C GLU A 119 19.03 -9.85 -16.84
N SER A 120 17.93 -10.57 -16.72
CA SER A 120 17.90 -12.02 -16.59
C SER A 120 16.66 -12.64 -17.26
N GLN A 121 16.86 -13.82 -17.84
CA GLN A 121 15.75 -14.65 -18.33
C GLN A 121 15.09 -15.48 -17.20
N LYS A 122 15.56 -15.36 -15.95
CA LYS A 122 15.00 -16.07 -14.79
C LYS A 122 14.48 -15.04 -13.80
N LEU A 123 13.19 -15.12 -13.49
CA LEU A 123 12.52 -14.31 -12.49
C LEU A 123 12.18 -15.18 -11.27
N PHE A 124 12.53 -14.69 -10.09
CA PHE A 124 12.33 -15.41 -8.83
C PHE A 124 11.21 -14.75 -8.04
N PHE A 125 10.22 -15.55 -7.65
CA PHE A 125 9.12 -15.17 -6.77
C PHE A 125 9.32 -15.81 -5.40
N GLN A 126 9.13 -15.03 -4.35
CA GLN A 126 9.22 -15.52 -2.98
C GLN A 126 7.93 -16.21 -2.53
N GLU A 127 6.83 -15.81 -3.15
CA GLU A 127 5.48 -16.28 -2.90
C GLU A 127 5.26 -17.65 -3.56
N ALA A 128 4.31 -18.43 -3.02
CA ALA A 128 3.85 -19.65 -3.68
C ALA A 128 2.93 -19.31 -4.88
N PRO A 129 2.85 -20.16 -5.91
CA PRO A 129 1.96 -19.92 -7.06
C PRO A 129 0.49 -19.72 -6.65
N GLU A 130 0.02 -20.51 -5.69
CA GLU A 130 -1.37 -20.51 -5.20
C GLU A 130 -1.64 -19.41 -4.15
N GLN A 131 -0.63 -18.69 -3.73
CA GLN A 131 -0.79 -17.59 -2.78
C GLN A 131 -1.59 -16.47 -3.40
N LYS A 132 -2.55 -15.91 -2.65
CA LYS A 132 -3.36 -14.78 -3.09
C LYS A 132 -2.49 -13.55 -3.38
N ALA A 133 -2.70 -12.96 -4.55
CA ALA A 133 -1.96 -11.80 -5.05
C ALA A 133 -2.81 -10.53 -4.92
N CYS A 134 -2.81 -9.95 -3.71
CA CYS A 134 -3.58 -8.76 -3.39
C CYS A 134 -2.89 -7.50 -3.90
N PHE A 135 -3.36 -6.95 -5.01
CA PHE A 135 -2.83 -5.71 -5.58
C PHE A 135 -3.93 -4.66 -5.80
N LEU A 136 -3.59 -3.40 -5.55
CA LEU A 136 -4.47 -2.24 -5.78
C LEU A 136 -3.76 -1.23 -6.68
N TYR A 137 -4.45 -0.78 -7.73
CA TYR A 137 -3.93 0.27 -8.59
C TYR A 137 -3.89 1.61 -7.85
N SER A 138 -2.79 2.34 -7.97
CA SER A 138 -2.57 3.59 -7.24
C SER A 138 -3.63 4.67 -7.54
N MET A 139 -4.19 4.68 -8.76
CA MET A 139 -5.26 5.63 -9.12
C MET A 139 -6.61 5.24 -8.50
N ASP A 140 -6.89 3.95 -8.33
CA ASP A 140 -8.07 3.50 -7.58
C ASP A 140 -7.99 3.95 -6.12
N LEU A 141 -6.79 3.84 -5.50
CA LEU A 141 -6.58 4.39 -4.16
C LEU A 141 -6.77 5.91 -4.11
N ALA A 142 -6.28 6.65 -5.11
CA ALA A 142 -6.45 8.10 -5.16
C ALA A 142 -7.94 8.50 -5.21
N GLU A 143 -8.75 7.78 -5.99
CA GLU A 143 -10.22 7.98 -6.02
C GLU A 143 -10.87 7.70 -4.66
N LEU A 144 -10.48 6.61 -3.99
CA LEU A 144 -10.98 6.30 -2.65
C LEU A 144 -10.61 7.39 -1.66
N MET A 145 -9.36 7.84 -1.66
CA MET A 145 -8.90 8.90 -0.76
C MET A 145 -9.68 10.19 -0.96
N TYR A 146 -9.96 10.58 -2.21
CA TYR A 146 -10.80 11.73 -2.50
C TYR A 146 -12.18 11.58 -1.84
N LYS A 147 -12.84 10.43 -2.00
CA LYS A 147 -14.14 10.15 -1.37
C LYS A 147 -14.08 10.15 0.16
N LEU A 148 -12.98 9.64 0.75
CA LEU A 148 -12.76 9.63 2.19
C LEU A 148 -12.68 11.05 2.76
N PHE A 149 -11.97 11.95 2.10
CA PHE A 149 -11.85 13.34 2.55
C PHE A 149 -13.13 14.15 2.30
N ASP A 150 -13.85 13.87 1.22
CA ASP A 150 -15.14 14.51 0.92
C ASP A 150 -16.24 14.13 1.93
N ASN A 151 -16.17 12.91 2.46
CA ASN A 151 -17.16 12.34 3.40
C ASN A 151 -16.46 11.79 4.65
N TRP A 152 -15.61 12.59 5.29
CA TRP A 152 -14.91 12.15 6.50
C TRP A 152 -15.89 11.88 7.64
N ASN A 153 -15.92 10.63 8.11
CA ASN A 153 -16.74 10.21 9.24
C ASN A 153 -15.83 9.87 10.44
N ASP A 154 -15.99 10.58 11.55
CA ASP A 154 -15.14 10.42 12.74
C ASP A 154 -15.39 9.12 13.51
N GLU A 155 -16.51 8.43 13.25
CA GLU A 155 -16.85 7.17 13.91
C GLU A 155 -16.05 5.97 13.40
N GLU A 156 -15.43 6.08 12.23
CA GLU A 156 -14.70 5.00 11.59
C GLU A 156 -13.20 5.15 11.80
N GLU A 157 -12.63 4.29 12.64
CA GLU A 157 -11.19 4.30 12.90
C GLU A 157 -10.40 3.50 11.87
N VAL A 158 -10.84 2.29 11.54
CA VAL A 158 -10.13 1.37 10.65
C VAL A 158 -11.00 0.98 9.47
N LEU A 159 -10.48 1.20 8.26
CA LEU A 159 -11.11 0.85 7.00
C LEU A 159 -10.26 -0.17 6.25
N ASN A 160 -10.87 -1.26 5.80
CA ASN A 160 -10.21 -2.28 4.98
C ASN A 160 -10.65 -2.14 3.51
N VAL A 161 -9.69 -1.96 2.61
CA VAL A 161 -9.97 -1.94 1.17
C VAL A 161 -10.13 -3.37 0.67
N PRO A 162 -11.23 -3.68 -0.03
CA PRO A 162 -11.49 -5.04 -0.50
C PRO A 162 -10.49 -5.47 -1.57
N ASP A 163 -10.14 -6.74 -1.56
CA ASP A 163 -9.61 -7.43 -2.72
C ASP A 163 -10.75 -8.16 -3.43
N VAL A 164 -11.16 -7.65 -4.58
CA VAL A 164 -12.35 -8.12 -5.31
C VAL A 164 -12.02 -9.04 -6.48
N PHE A 165 -10.74 -9.22 -6.83
CA PHE A 165 -10.36 -9.88 -8.06
C PHE A 165 -10.00 -11.36 -7.89
N ASP A 166 -9.83 -11.86 -6.67
CA ASP A 166 -9.51 -13.26 -6.34
C ASP A 166 -8.40 -13.88 -7.22
N ILE A 167 -7.29 -13.16 -7.33
CA ILE A 167 -6.14 -13.48 -8.18
C ILE A 167 -5.07 -14.19 -7.35
N CYS A 168 -4.38 -15.18 -7.90
CA CYS A 168 -3.18 -15.76 -7.32
C CYS A 168 -1.89 -15.33 -8.04
N PHE A 169 -0.71 -15.60 -7.45
CA PHE A 169 0.56 -15.25 -8.09
C PHE A 169 0.81 -16.04 -9.39
N GLN A 170 0.23 -17.23 -9.54
CA GLN A 170 0.29 -17.95 -10.80
C GLN A 170 -0.36 -17.17 -11.93
N ASP A 171 -1.56 -16.58 -11.72
CA ASP A 171 -2.25 -15.77 -12.71
C ASP A 171 -1.41 -14.57 -13.13
N VAL A 172 -0.81 -13.87 -12.14
CA VAL A 172 0.08 -12.74 -12.40
C VAL A 172 1.29 -13.16 -13.24
N THR A 173 1.91 -14.30 -12.93
CA THR A 173 3.09 -14.75 -13.66
C THR A 173 2.75 -15.26 -15.08
N GLU A 174 1.56 -15.78 -15.29
CA GLU A 174 1.07 -16.14 -16.63
C GLU A 174 0.88 -14.90 -17.51
N GLU A 175 0.32 -13.83 -16.98
CA GLU A 175 0.22 -12.56 -17.71
C GLU A 175 1.61 -11.93 -17.95
N LEU A 176 2.51 -11.97 -16.97
CA LEU A 176 3.89 -11.49 -17.15
C LEU A 176 4.62 -12.22 -18.27
N LYS A 177 4.44 -13.54 -18.40
CA LYS A 177 5.03 -14.33 -19.51
C LYS A 177 4.55 -13.91 -20.89
N LYS A 178 3.32 -13.40 -21.02
CA LYS A 178 2.78 -12.92 -22.30
C LYS A 178 3.44 -11.63 -22.77
N VAL A 179 3.85 -10.77 -21.85
CA VAL A 179 4.41 -9.44 -22.17
C VAL A 179 5.93 -9.38 -22.11
N LEU A 180 6.55 -10.23 -21.29
CA LEU A 180 8.00 -10.30 -21.16
C LEU A 180 8.57 -11.29 -22.20
N SER A 181 9.67 -10.93 -22.84
CA SER A 181 10.44 -11.82 -23.74
C SER A 181 10.92 -13.05 -22.97
N PRO A 182 11.24 -14.20 -23.58
CA PRO A 182 11.18 -15.50 -22.92
C PRO A 182 11.85 -15.48 -21.54
N VAL A 183 11.02 -15.51 -20.50
CA VAL A 183 11.44 -15.58 -19.10
C VAL A 183 10.97 -16.88 -18.46
N SER A 184 11.80 -17.46 -17.61
CA SER A 184 11.45 -18.59 -16.75
C SER A 184 11.06 -18.09 -15.39
N ILE A 185 9.89 -18.47 -14.88
CA ILE A 185 9.43 -18.16 -13.54
C ILE A 185 9.86 -19.27 -12.59
N ILE A 186 10.45 -18.89 -11.46
CA ILE A 186 10.93 -19.79 -10.40
C ILE A 186 10.33 -19.33 -9.09
N TYR A 187 9.46 -20.16 -8.51
CA TYR A 187 8.91 -19.94 -7.18
C TYR A 187 9.85 -20.54 -6.13
N LYS A 188 10.16 -19.78 -5.09
CA LYS A 188 11.08 -20.18 -4.02
C LYS A 188 10.38 -20.73 -2.80
N SER A 189 9.09 -20.51 -2.65
CA SER A 189 8.32 -20.89 -1.48
C SER A 189 7.22 -21.88 -1.80
N SER A 190 6.97 -22.77 -0.84
CA SER A 190 5.73 -23.51 -0.66
C SER A 190 4.95 -22.91 0.53
N ALA A 191 4.90 -21.59 0.64
CA ALA A 191 4.39 -20.87 1.80
C ALA A 191 2.90 -21.17 2.07
N VAL A 192 2.53 -21.08 3.33
CA VAL A 192 1.14 -21.15 3.80
C VAL A 192 0.36 -20.02 3.13
N VAL A 193 -0.75 -20.37 2.49
CA VAL A 193 -1.69 -19.40 1.93
C VAL A 193 -2.32 -18.64 3.08
N GLU A 194 -1.94 -17.37 3.25
CA GLU A 194 -2.53 -16.50 4.26
C GLU A 194 -3.95 -16.11 3.83
N LYS A 195 -4.91 -16.28 4.74
CA LYS A 195 -6.29 -15.81 4.50
C LYS A 195 -6.40 -14.34 4.88
N ILE A 196 -6.97 -13.54 3.98
CA ILE A 196 -7.29 -12.16 4.25
C ILE A 196 -8.68 -12.11 4.89
N LYS A 197 -8.76 -11.39 6.00
CA LYS A 197 -10.03 -11.12 6.68
C LYS A 197 -10.76 -10.03 5.92
N GLU A 198 -11.73 -10.42 5.11
CA GLU A 198 -12.53 -9.48 4.30
C GLU A 198 -13.65 -8.86 5.16
N ASP A 199 -13.39 -7.70 5.75
CA ASP A 199 -14.45 -6.82 6.23
C ASP A 199 -14.35 -5.47 5.52
N ASP A 200 -14.89 -5.44 4.31
CA ASP A 200 -14.89 -4.28 3.42
C ASP A 200 -16.24 -3.53 3.41
N ARG A 201 -17.20 -3.96 4.23
CA ARG A 201 -18.57 -3.44 4.24
C ARG A 201 -18.63 -1.93 4.39
N GLN A 202 -17.80 -1.37 5.26
CA GLN A 202 -17.79 0.07 5.50
C GLN A 202 -17.41 0.85 4.23
N ILE A 203 -16.38 0.43 3.51
CA ILE A 203 -15.96 1.11 2.27
C ILE A 203 -17.05 1.01 1.20
N ARG A 204 -17.65 -0.17 1.02
CA ARG A 204 -18.71 -0.35 0.04
C ARG A 204 -19.96 0.46 0.39
N THR A 205 -20.38 0.42 1.65
CA THR A 205 -21.63 1.04 2.09
C THR A 205 -21.50 2.55 2.21
N ASN A 206 -20.44 3.05 2.86
CA ASN A 206 -20.36 4.45 3.25
C ASN A 206 -19.75 5.32 2.16
N TYR A 207 -18.86 4.74 1.33
CA TYR A 207 -18.17 5.48 0.25
C TYR A 207 -18.61 5.05 -1.15
N ASN A 208 -19.48 4.02 -1.27
CA ASN A 208 -19.90 3.46 -2.56
C ASN A 208 -18.71 3.27 -3.51
N TRP A 209 -17.69 2.57 -3.01
CA TRP A 209 -16.44 2.41 -3.75
C TRP A 209 -15.94 0.96 -3.71
N PHE A 210 -15.30 0.54 -4.77
CA PHE A 210 -14.55 -0.71 -4.91
C PHE A 210 -13.48 -0.54 -5.98
N PRO A 211 -12.40 -1.36 -5.96
CA PRO A 211 -11.36 -1.35 -7.01
C PRO A 211 -11.96 -1.65 -8.37
N LYS A 212 -11.51 -0.92 -9.40
CA LYS A 212 -12.05 -1.01 -10.76
C LYS A 212 -11.10 -1.73 -11.71
N ILE A 213 -9.79 -1.65 -11.46
CA ILE A 213 -8.76 -2.11 -12.36
C ILE A 213 -8.08 -3.35 -11.80
N SER A 214 -8.29 -4.49 -12.49
CA SER A 214 -7.57 -5.72 -12.21
C SER A 214 -6.10 -5.57 -12.61
N VAL A 215 -5.20 -6.06 -11.78
CA VAL A 215 -3.77 -6.08 -12.10
C VAL A 215 -3.49 -6.88 -13.37
N LEU A 216 -4.22 -7.97 -13.61
CA LEU A 216 -4.02 -8.81 -14.81
C LEU A 216 -4.27 -8.03 -16.09
N ASP A 217 -5.35 -7.25 -16.11
CA ASP A 217 -5.71 -6.43 -17.28
C ASP A 217 -4.72 -5.29 -17.53
N HIS A 218 -3.99 -4.86 -16.48
CA HIS A 218 -3.13 -3.69 -16.53
C HIS A 218 -1.63 -4.01 -16.78
N ILE A 219 -1.19 -5.26 -16.63
CA ILE A 219 0.24 -5.65 -16.75
C ILE A 219 0.83 -5.21 -18.10
N SER A 220 0.09 -5.39 -19.20
CA SER A 220 0.57 -5.02 -20.53
C SER A 220 0.78 -3.51 -20.69
N GLU A 221 -0.11 -2.70 -20.14
CA GLU A 221 -0.02 -1.24 -20.17
C GLU A 221 1.12 -0.75 -19.29
N MET A 222 1.22 -1.25 -18.06
CA MET A 222 2.33 -0.95 -17.14
C MET A 222 3.69 -1.23 -17.78
N TYR A 223 3.82 -2.33 -18.54
CA TYR A 223 5.10 -2.64 -19.20
C TYR A 223 5.44 -1.65 -20.32
N LYS A 224 4.44 -1.13 -21.05
CA LYS A 224 4.63 -0.06 -22.03
C LYS A 224 5.09 1.23 -21.34
N GLU A 225 4.39 1.65 -20.29
CA GLU A 225 4.74 2.84 -19.50
C GLU A 225 6.15 2.73 -18.91
N TYR A 226 6.51 1.57 -18.34
CA TYR A 226 7.86 1.31 -17.85
C TYR A 226 8.91 1.49 -18.93
N ASN A 227 8.68 0.96 -20.15
CA ASN A 227 9.61 1.09 -21.26
C ASN A 227 9.76 2.54 -21.74
N GLU A 228 8.68 3.30 -21.80
CA GLU A 228 8.70 4.74 -22.14
C GLU A 228 9.42 5.55 -21.08
N TYR A 229 9.10 5.33 -19.80
CA TYR A 229 9.75 5.99 -18.68
C TYR A 229 11.26 5.74 -18.64
N THR A 230 11.71 4.52 -18.91
CA THR A 230 13.13 4.15 -18.90
C THR A 230 13.90 4.64 -20.12
N LYS A 231 13.24 4.83 -21.27
CA LYS A 231 13.85 5.43 -22.49
C LYS A 231 14.11 6.93 -22.31
N ASN A 232 13.19 7.64 -21.66
CA ASN A 232 13.28 9.09 -21.46
C ASN A 232 14.31 9.50 -20.39
N LYS A 233 14.90 8.53 -19.68
CA LYS A 233 15.93 8.76 -18.65
C LYS A 233 17.36 8.45 -19.10
N LYS A 234 17.53 7.97 -20.32
CA LYS A 234 18.83 7.79 -20.97
C LYS A 234 19.16 9.02 -21.81
#